data_40ae35d2578e8efdcf313ac0ab67fb8b
#
_entry.id   40ae35d2578e8efdcf313ac0ab67fb8b
#
_cell.length_a   1.000
_cell.length_b   1.000
_cell.length_c   1.000
_cell.angle_alpha   90.00
_cell.angle_beta   90.00
_cell.angle_gamma   90.00
#
_symmetry.space_group_name_H-M   'P 1'
#
loop_
_entity.id
_entity.type
_entity.pdbx_description
1 polymer ?
#
loop_
_entity_poly.entity_id
_entity_poly.type
_entity_poly.pdbx_seq_one_letter_code
_entity_poly.pdbx_strand_id
1 'polypeptide(L)'
;MSETVRGVIARAIGAPVELVDVVIPDPGPHDVVVRVQSCGVCHTDLHYREGGINDEFPFLLGHEAAGVVEAVGAAVTHVTPGDFVVLNWRAVCGECRACKRGRPWYCFASDNASKKMTLTDGTELSPALGIGAFADKTLVHERQCTKVDPEADPAVAGLLGCGVMAGIGAAMNTGNVSRGDTVAVIGCGGVGDAAIAGARLAGARTIVAIDRDPRKLTWAKEFGATHTVDASAEDVVARVQELTDGFGADVVIDAVGRPETWKQAFYGRDLAGTVVLVGVPTPDMTIEMPLIDLFSRGGALKSSWYGDCLPERDFPMLVDLYRQGRLPLDRFVTERIALDEVERAFTAMHAGEVLRSVVVW
;
A
#
# COMPACT_ATOMS: atom_id res chain seq x y z
N MET A 1 13.04 28.96 8.84
CA MET A 1 14.50 28.69 8.66
C MET A 1 14.63 27.21 8.31
N SER A 2 15.39 26.91 7.26
CA SER A 2 15.66 25.51 6.91
C SER A 2 16.27 24.74 8.07
N GLU A 3 15.94 23.48 8.21
CA GLU A 3 16.40 22.62 9.31
C GLU A 3 17.11 21.39 8.73
N THR A 4 18.18 20.95 9.40
CA THR A 4 18.88 19.71 9.04
C THR A 4 18.43 18.58 9.92
N VAL A 5 18.03 17.46 9.32
CA VAL A 5 17.51 16.26 9.98
C VAL A 5 18.15 15.02 9.39
N ARG A 6 18.04 13.87 10.06
CA ARG A 6 18.51 12.58 9.50
C ARG A 6 17.51 12.06 8.49
N GLY A 7 18.01 11.41 7.42
CA GLY A 7 17.18 10.71 6.45
C GLY A 7 17.92 9.57 5.76
N VAL A 8 17.19 8.60 5.26
CA VAL A 8 17.73 7.43 4.54
C VAL A 8 17.51 7.61 3.04
N ILE A 9 18.59 7.61 2.30
CA ILE A 9 18.59 7.80 0.85
C ILE A 9 19.09 6.57 0.08
N ALA A 10 18.58 6.41 -1.15
CA ALA A 10 19.19 5.58 -2.17
C ALA A 10 19.98 6.51 -3.11
N ARG A 11 21.30 6.39 -3.13
CA ARG A 11 22.18 7.29 -3.91
C ARG A 11 22.31 6.88 -5.36
N ALA A 12 22.27 5.59 -5.64
CA ALA A 12 22.42 5.02 -6.98
C ALA A 12 21.73 3.66 -7.05
N ILE A 13 21.47 3.19 -8.27
CA ILE A 13 20.84 1.91 -8.56
C ILE A 13 21.57 0.76 -7.86
N GLY A 14 20.84 -0.01 -7.05
CA GLY A 14 21.31 -1.22 -6.38
C GLY A 14 22.33 -0.98 -5.24
N ALA A 15 22.72 0.27 -4.99
CA ALA A 15 23.60 0.58 -3.86
C ALA A 15 22.84 0.41 -2.52
N PRO A 16 23.53 0.02 -1.43
CA PRO A 16 22.94 0.05 -0.10
C PRO A 16 22.44 1.47 0.24
N VAL A 17 21.38 1.54 1.04
CA VAL A 17 20.88 2.85 1.49
C VAL A 17 21.82 3.48 2.51
N GLU A 18 21.83 4.81 2.54
CA GLU A 18 22.69 5.61 3.41
C GLU A 18 21.87 6.47 4.37
N LEU A 19 22.23 6.48 5.65
CA LEU A 19 21.73 7.46 6.61
C LEU A 19 22.58 8.73 6.47
N VAL A 20 21.93 9.85 6.14
CA VAL A 20 22.58 11.13 5.82
C VAL A 20 21.84 12.30 6.46
N ASP A 21 22.49 13.47 6.45
CA ASP A 21 21.84 14.74 6.79
C ASP A 21 21.04 15.27 5.59
N VAL A 22 19.76 15.55 5.82
CA VAL A 22 18.79 16.08 4.85
C VAL A 22 18.36 17.47 5.31
N VAL A 23 18.32 18.41 4.40
CA VAL A 23 17.85 19.78 4.66
C VAL A 23 16.38 19.88 4.27
N ILE A 24 15.53 20.16 5.26
CA ILE A 24 14.11 20.47 5.07
C ILE A 24 13.98 22.00 4.90
N PRO A 25 13.51 22.50 3.76
CA PRO A 25 13.33 23.94 3.55
C PRO A 25 12.09 24.47 4.30
N ASP A 26 11.98 25.78 4.45
CA ASP A 26 10.74 26.43 4.85
C ASP A 26 9.62 26.05 3.87
N PRO A 27 8.39 25.72 4.37
CA PRO A 27 7.31 25.27 3.52
C PRO A 27 6.88 26.35 2.50
N GLY A 28 6.67 25.93 1.25
CA GLY A 28 6.01 26.76 0.23
C GLY A 28 4.52 26.98 0.56
N PRO A 29 3.78 27.76 -0.25
CA PRO A 29 2.41 28.18 0.09
C PRO A 29 1.46 27.04 0.49
N HIS A 30 1.50 25.91 -0.18
CA HIS A 30 0.67 24.72 0.09
C HIS A 30 1.45 23.55 0.69
N ASP A 31 2.71 23.76 1.09
CA ASP A 31 3.55 22.73 1.66
C ASP A 31 3.33 22.60 3.17
N VAL A 32 3.57 21.41 3.67
CA VAL A 32 3.44 21.03 5.07
C VAL A 32 4.70 20.30 5.50
N VAL A 33 5.32 20.74 6.59
CA VAL A 33 6.37 20.00 7.27
C VAL A 33 5.74 19.06 8.28
N VAL A 34 6.02 17.78 8.17
CA VAL A 34 5.53 16.75 9.08
C VAL A 34 6.71 16.14 9.84
N ARG A 35 6.65 16.18 11.17
CA ARG A 35 7.55 15.42 12.03
C ARG A 35 7.07 13.97 12.04
N VAL A 36 7.86 13.10 11.45
CA VAL A 36 7.53 11.69 11.28
C VAL A 36 7.60 10.98 12.64
N GLN A 37 6.62 10.13 12.91
CA GLN A 37 6.58 9.28 14.11
C GLN A 37 6.72 7.81 13.76
N SER A 38 6.36 7.44 12.53
CA SER A 38 6.53 6.09 12.00
C SER A 38 6.58 6.10 10.48
N CYS A 39 7.30 5.12 9.91
CA CYS A 39 7.27 4.85 8.48
C CYS A 39 7.47 3.35 8.20
N GLY A 40 6.51 2.73 7.52
CA GLY A 40 6.56 1.34 7.10
C GLY A 40 7.57 1.11 5.96
N VAL A 41 8.23 -0.06 5.98
CA VAL A 41 9.14 -0.50 4.92
C VAL A 41 8.34 -1.29 3.87
N CYS A 42 8.38 -0.84 2.62
CA CYS A 42 7.60 -1.37 1.52
C CYS A 42 8.48 -1.85 0.35
N HIS A 43 7.98 -2.82 -0.43
CA HIS A 43 8.64 -3.25 -1.67
C HIS A 43 8.81 -2.11 -2.68
N THR A 44 7.96 -1.10 -2.65
CA THR A 44 8.10 0.09 -3.49
C THR A 44 9.39 0.86 -3.17
N ASP A 45 9.80 0.97 -1.89
CA ASP A 45 11.07 1.59 -1.51
C ASP A 45 12.26 0.78 -2.05
N LEU A 46 12.16 -0.55 -2.00
CA LEU A 46 13.16 -1.44 -2.59
C LEU A 46 13.23 -1.28 -4.11
N HIS A 47 12.09 -1.16 -4.79
CA HIS A 47 12.04 -0.90 -6.23
C HIS A 47 12.66 0.46 -6.60
N TYR A 48 12.48 1.51 -5.79
CA TYR A 48 13.20 2.78 -5.98
C TYR A 48 14.70 2.57 -5.86
N ARG A 49 15.18 1.88 -4.81
CA ARG A 49 16.59 1.57 -4.63
C ARG A 49 17.18 0.79 -5.82
N GLU A 50 16.42 -0.14 -6.39
CA GLU A 50 16.84 -0.99 -7.52
C GLU A 50 16.66 -0.36 -8.90
N GLY A 51 16.13 0.88 -8.98
CA GLY A 51 15.87 1.57 -10.24
C GLY A 51 14.68 1.02 -11.02
N GLY A 52 13.79 0.27 -10.38
CA GLY A 52 12.62 -0.32 -11.01
C GLY A 52 11.44 0.66 -11.24
N ILE A 53 11.52 1.89 -10.69
CA ILE A 53 10.48 2.92 -10.85
C ILE A 53 10.93 3.98 -11.86
N ASN A 54 12.04 4.66 -11.60
CA ASN A 54 12.69 5.62 -12.48
C ASN A 54 14.17 5.79 -12.05
N ASP A 55 14.93 6.69 -12.68
CA ASP A 55 16.36 6.93 -12.47
C ASP A 55 16.68 8.31 -11.84
N GLU A 56 15.71 8.94 -11.18
CA GLU A 56 15.85 10.28 -10.58
C GLU A 56 16.60 10.27 -9.24
N PHE A 57 17.74 9.57 -9.19
CA PHE A 57 18.59 9.53 -7.99
C PHE A 57 19.26 10.89 -7.67
N PRO A 58 19.52 11.17 -6.37
CA PRO A 58 19.28 10.34 -5.18
C PRO A 58 17.82 10.42 -4.69
N PHE A 59 17.28 9.28 -4.24
CA PHE A 59 15.94 9.22 -3.64
C PHE A 59 15.98 9.31 -2.13
N LEU A 60 15.16 10.17 -1.53
CA LEU A 60 14.76 10.06 -0.13
C LEU A 60 13.61 9.06 -0.04
N LEU A 61 13.85 7.91 0.60
CA LEU A 61 12.91 6.80 0.65
C LEU A 61 11.84 6.98 1.75
N GLY A 62 10.90 6.02 1.80
CA GLY A 62 9.81 5.99 2.78
C GLY A 62 8.55 6.72 2.33
N HIS A 63 7.40 6.03 2.41
CA HIS A 63 6.11 6.58 1.96
C HIS A 63 4.89 6.06 2.73
N GLU A 64 5.06 5.10 3.65
CA GLU A 64 3.99 4.57 4.52
C GLU A 64 4.06 5.23 5.90
N ALA A 65 3.79 6.53 6.02
CA ALA A 65 4.14 7.27 7.22
C ALA A 65 2.95 7.92 7.94
N ALA A 66 3.10 8.03 9.26
CA ALA A 66 2.27 8.86 10.11
C ALA A 66 3.15 9.80 10.94
N GLY A 67 2.61 10.96 11.29
CA GLY A 67 3.34 11.95 12.06
C GLY A 67 2.48 13.15 12.46
N VAL A 68 3.12 14.15 13.02
CA VAL A 68 2.46 15.37 13.48
C VAL A 68 2.88 16.54 12.61
N VAL A 69 1.92 17.30 12.13
CA VAL A 69 2.14 18.56 11.40
C VAL A 69 2.90 19.51 12.30
N GLU A 70 4.05 20.00 11.82
CA GLU A 70 4.89 20.93 12.58
C GLU A 70 4.80 22.35 12.06
N ALA A 71 4.84 22.53 10.74
CA ALA A 71 4.73 23.82 10.10
C ALA A 71 3.93 23.74 8.80
N VAL A 72 3.27 24.82 8.44
CA VAL A 72 2.43 24.90 7.24
C VAL A 72 2.71 26.17 6.45
N GLY A 73 2.57 26.10 5.14
CA GLY A 73 2.63 27.23 4.24
C GLY A 73 1.42 28.16 4.37
N ALA A 74 1.57 29.39 3.91
CA ALA A 74 0.59 30.46 4.12
C ALA A 74 -0.79 30.22 3.45
N ALA A 75 -0.85 29.34 2.46
CA ALA A 75 -2.10 29.01 1.75
C ALA A 75 -2.69 27.66 2.18
N VAL A 76 -2.06 26.95 3.12
CA VAL A 76 -2.57 25.67 3.66
C VAL A 76 -3.86 25.94 4.44
N THR A 77 -4.89 25.14 4.14
CA THR A 77 -6.20 25.22 4.79
C THR A 77 -6.69 23.89 5.33
N HIS A 78 -6.06 22.80 4.93
CA HIS A 78 -6.53 21.44 5.18
C HIS A 78 -6.08 20.90 6.53
N VAL A 79 -4.87 21.27 6.98
CA VAL A 79 -4.25 20.83 8.23
C VAL A 79 -3.66 22.03 8.98
N THR A 80 -3.42 21.86 10.28
CA THR A 80 -2.79 22.85 11.16
C THR A 80 -1.68 22.23 12.00
N PRO A 81 -0.69 23.00 12.48
CA PRO A 81 0.31 22.47 13.40
C PRO A 81 -0.32 21.80 14.61
N GLY A 82 0.17 20.62 14.95
CA GLY A 82 -0.36 19.75 16.00
C GLY A 82 -1.32 18.67 15.50
N ASP A 83 -1.84 18.74 14.28
CA ASP A 83 -2.66 17.67 13.71
C ASP A 83 -1.85 16.39 13.51
N PHE A 84 -2.39 15.24 13.94
CA PHE A 84 -1.85 13.93 13.64
C PHE A 84 -2.38 13.46 12.29
N VAL A 85 -1.47 13.10 11.38
CA VAL A 85 -1.78 12.77 9.98
C VAL A 85 -1.15 11.46 9.53
N VAL A 86 -1.84 10.78 8.64
CA VAL A 86 -1.27 9.71 7.80
C VAL A 86 -0.96 10.32 6.43
N LEU A 87 0.24 10.05 5.93
CA LEU A 87 0.67 10.52 4.62
C LEU A 87 0.18 9.60 3.51
N ASN A 88 -0.22 10.21 2.39
CA ASN A 88 -0.67 9.49 1.21
C ASN A 88 -0.01 10.04 -0.06
N TRP A 89 0.30 9.17 -0.99
CA TRP A 89 0.97 9.55 -2.25
C TRP A 89 -0.02 9.97 -3.34
N ARG A 90 -1.32 9.96 -3.04
CA ARG A 90 -2.35 10.35 -3.99
C ARG A 90 -3.15 11.56 -3.49
N ALA A 91 -2.57 12.73 -3.69
CA ALA A 91 -3.25 14.00 -3.44
C ALA A 91 -4.27 14.28 -4.55
N VAL A 92 -5.55 14.00 -4.29
CA VAL A 92 -6.64 14.16 -5.28
C VAL A 92 -6.89 15.65 -5.57
N CYS A 93 -6.70 16.09 -6.84
CA CYS A 93 -6.83 17.49 -7.20
C CYS A 93 -8.27 18.04 -7.21
N GLY A 94 -9.29 17.18 -7.32
CA GLY A 94 -10.71 17.58 -7.40
C GLY A 94 -11.16 18.09 -8.78
N GLU A 95 -10.26 18.48 -9.68
CA GLU A 95 -10.58 19.25 -10.89
C GLU A 95 -10.33 18.51 -12.20
N CYS A 96 -9.47 17.47 -12.22
CA CYS A 96 -9.17 16.75 -13.44
C CYS A 96 -10.38 15.96 -13.96
N ARG A 97 -10.26 15.44 -15.17
CA ARG A 97 -11.33 14.67 -15.80
C ARG A 97 -11.84 13.51 -14.94
N ALA A 98 -10.93 12.76 -14.29
CA ALA A 98 -11.31 11.64 -13.44
C ALA A 98 -12.14 12.11 -12.23
N CYS A 99 -11.69 13.16 -11.53
CA CYS A 99 -12.38 13.76 -10.40
C CYS A 99 -13.79 14.25 -10.79
N LYS A 100 -13.89 15.01 -11.88
CA LYS A 100 -15.20 15.53 -12.38
C LYS A 100 -16.17 14.44 -12.81
N ARG A 101 -15.67 13.24 -13.12
CA ARG A 101 -16.50 12.07 -13.47
C ARG A 101 -16.83 11.18 -12.28
N GLY A 102 -16.51 11.61 -11.05
CA GLY A 102 -16.77 10.84 -9.83
C GLY A 102 -15.86 9.63 -9.65
N ARG A 103 -14.66 9.66 -10.24
CA ARG A 103 -13.64 8.61 -10.10
C ARG A 103 -12.31 9.20 -9.61
N PRO A 104 -12.30 9.88 -8.44
CA PRO A 104 -11.12 10.60 -7.97
C PRO A 104 -9.93 9.68 -7.65
N TRP A 105 -10.15 8.39 -7.38
CA TRP A 105 -9.08 7.40 -7.24
C TRP A 105 -8.24 7.18 -8.52
N TYR A 106 -8.72 7.63 -9.67
CA TYR A 106 -7.96 7.74 -10.93
C TYR A 106 -7.41 9.15 -11.19
N CYS A 107 -7.27 9.98 -10.16
CA CYS A 107 -6.62 11.28 -10.30
C CYS A 107 -5.12 11.08 -10.50
N PHE A 108 -4.59 11.50 -11.66
CA PHE A 108 -3.16 11.51 -11.97
C PHE A 108 -2.55 12.93 -11.96
N ALA A 109 -3.35 13.95 -11.64
CA ALA A 109 -2.87 15.31 -11.39
C ALA A 109 -2.66 15.51 -9.89
N SER A 110 -1.88 14.61 -9.29
CA SER A 110 -1.52 14.71 -7.86
C SER A 110 -0.50 15.82 -7.67
N ASP A 111 -0.73 16.66 -6.66
CA ASP A 111 0.22 17.69 -6.28
C ASP A 111 1.26 17.12 -5.29
N ASN A 112 2.50 17.55 -5.43
CA ASN A 112 3.60 17.29 -4.50
C ASN A 112 4.05 18.61 -3.89
N ALA A 113 4.92 18.56 -2.87
CA ALA A 113 5.54 19.75 -2.30
C ALA A 113 6.20 20.61 -3.36
N SER A 114 6.02 21.92 -3.26
CA SER A 114 6.55 22.90 -4.22
C SER A 114 8.04 23.17 -4.03
N LYS A 115 8.56 22.92 -2.82
CA LYS A 115 9.97 23.02 -2.47
C LYS A 115 10.64 21.66 -2.50
N LYS A 116 11.95 21.65 -2.69
CA LYS A 116 12.76 20.43 -2.70
C LYS A 116 13.53 20.29 -1.40
N MET A 117 13.52 19.09 -0.84
CA MET A 117 14.47 18.68 0.20
C MET A 117 15.82 18.44 -0.48
N THR A 118 16.91 18.74 0.21
CA THR A 118 18.28 18.62 -0.36
C THR A 118 19.23 17.93 0.61
N LEU A 119 20.37 17.50 0.09
CA LEU A 119 21.53 17.21 0.91
C LEU A 119 22.17 18.52 1.38
N THR A 120 23.12 18.44 2.30
CA THR A 120 23.83 19.61 2.86
C THR A 120 24.73 20.33 1.84
N ASP A 121 25.08 19.66 0.74
CA ASP A 121 25.81 20.24 -0.41
C ASP A 121 24.91 20.91 -1.45
N GLY A 122 23.58 20.89 -1.22
CA GLY A 122 22.58 21.47 -2.11
C GLY A 122 22.04 20.52 -3.18
N THR A 123 22.50 19.25 -3.22
CA THR A 123 21.94 18.24 -4.13
C THR A 123 20.47 18.02 -3.83
N GLU A 124 19.59 18.21 -4.82
CA GLU A 124 18.15 17.96 -4.67
C GLU A 124 17.86 16.47 -4.50
N LEU A 125 16.92 16.16 -3.64
CA LEU A 125 16.42 14.81 -3.40
C LEU A 125 15.09 14.59 -4.10
N SER A 126 14.93 13.41 -4.71
CA SER A 126 13.64 12.93 -5.22
C SER A 126 12.92 12.16 -4.11
N PRO A 127 11.80 12.67 -3.54
CA PRO A 127 11.10 11.95 -2.50
C PRO A 127 10.33 10.76 -3.09
N ALA A 128 10.50 9.57 -2.52
CA ALA A 128 9.77 8.38 -2.94
C ALA A 128 8.25 8.62 -2.88
N LEU A 129 7.55 8.42 -3.98
CA LEU A 129 6.12 8.74 -4.16
C LEU A 129 5.73 10.17 -3.74
N GLY A 130 6.65 11.13 -3.83
CA GLY A 130 6.42 12.51 -3.43
C GLY A 130 6.36 12.73 -1.91
N ILE A 131 6.79 11.74 -1.11
CA ILE A 131 6.71 11.77 0.37
C ILE A 131 8.09 11.81 1.02
N GLY A 132 8.95 10.78 0.82
CA GLY A 132 10.30 10.76 1.39
C GLY A 132 10.33 10.79 2.92
N ALA A 133 9.71 9.81 3.57
CA ALA A 133 9.47 9.83 5.02
C ALA A 133 10.38 8.89 5.84
N PHE A 134 11.41 8.26 5.26
CA PHE A 134 12.50 7.71 6.08
C PHE A 134 13.42 8.85 6.52
N ALA A 135 12.85 9.80 7.27
CA ALA A 135 13.53 10.95 7.82
C ALA A 135 12.85 11.42 9.10
N ASP A 136 13.57 12.12 9.99
CA ASP A 136 12.97 12.68 11.19
C ASP A 136 11.82 13.65 10.87
N LYS A 137 11.90 14.34 9.71
CA LYS A 137 10.85 15.19 9.15
C LYS A 137 10.80 15.06 7.64
N THR A 138 9.63 15.31 7.07
CA THR A 138 9.44 15.39 5.63
C THR A 138 8.62 16.60 5.22
N LEU A 139 8.73 16.98 3.92
CA LEU A 139 7.98 18.07 3.30
C LEU A 139 7.04 17.51 2.25
N VAL A 140 5.75 17.73 2.42
CA VAL A 140 4.69 17.22 1.55
C VAL A 140 3.70 18.33 1.18
N HIS A 141 2.85 18.09 0.18
CA HIS A 141 1.71 18.97 -0.10
C HIS A 141 0.57 18.74 0.91
N GLU A 142 -0.21 19.76 1.27
CA GLU A 142 -1.31 19.64 2.25
C GLU A 142 -2.29 18.48 1.93
N ARG A 143 -2.57 18.22 0.65
CA ARG A 143 -3.46 17.11 0.21
C ARG A 143 -2.85 15.72 0.35
N GLN A 144 -1.57 15.63 0.67
CA GLN A 144 -0.93 14.36 1.03
C GLN A 144 -1.09 14.04 2.52
N CYS A 145 -1.69 14.95 3.30
CA CYS A 145 -1.92 14.80 4.73
C CYS A 145 -3.38 14.47 5.00
N THR A 146 -3.67 13.31 5.57
CA THR A 146 -5.02 12.96 6.01
C THR A 146 -5.06 12.89 7.53
N LYS A 147 -5.90 13.75 8.15
CA LYS A 147 -6.09 13.73 9.61
C LYS A 147 -6.76 12.45 10.06
N VAL A 148 -6.23 11.85 11.10
CA VAL A 148 -6.82 10.69 11.78
C VAL A 148 -6.81 10.90 13.29
N ASP A 149 -7.44 9.99 14.00
CA ASP A 149 -7.49 10.04 15.47
C ASP A 149 -6.07 10.06 16.07
N PRO A 150 -5.71 11.10 16.86
CA PRO A 150 -4.37 11.25 17.44
C PRO A 150 -4.02 10.19 18.49
N GLU A 151 -5.00 9.43 19.00
CA GLU A 151 -4.75 8.32 19.92
C GLU A 151 -4.41 7.00 19.20
N ALA A 152 -4.43 6.97 17.85
CA ALA A 152 -4.01 5.79 17.10
C ALA A 152 -2.48 5.63 17.21
N ASP A 153 -2.04 4.36 17.31
CA ASP A 153 -0.60 4.03 17.25
C ASP A 153 -0.01 4.47 15.89
N PRO A 154 0.97 5.38 15.87
CA PRO A 154 1.56 5.85 14.62
C PRO A 154 2.08 4.72 13.72
N ALA A 155 2.73 3.69 14.30
CA ALA A 155 3.27 2.56 13.56
C ALA A 155 2.18 1.75 12.84
N VAL A 156 0.98 1.75 13.37
CA VAL A 156 -0.19 1.09 12.78
C VAL A 156 -0.85 1.99 11.75
N ALA A 157 -1.09 3.25 12.10
CA ALA A 157 -1.79 4.20 11.24
C ALA A 157 -1.01 4.48 9.94
N GLY A 158 0.33 4.62 10.01
CA GLY A 158 1.19 4.90 8.86
C GLY A 158 1.10 3.84 7.75
N LEU A 159 0.82 2.58 8.10
CA LEU A 159 0.68 1.49 7.13
C LEU A 159 -0.50 1.67 6.15
N LEU A 160 -1.48 2.51 6.51
CA LEU A 160 -2.57 2.88 5.60
C LEU A 160 -2.08 3.71 4.42
N GLY A 161 -0.91 4.33 4.52
CA GLY A 161 -0.29 5.12 3.45
C GLY A 161 -0.04 4.35 2.15
N CYS A 162 0.01 3.01 2.15
CA CYS A 162 0.25 2.22 0.93
C CYS A 162 -0.41 0.82 0.98
N GLY A 163 0.37 -0.19 1.34
CA GLY A 163 0.04 -1.60 1.08
C GLY A 163 -1.20 -2.10 1.81
N VAL A 164 -1.41 -1.69 3.05
CA VAL A 164 -2.58 -2.10 3.83
C VAL A 164 -3.86 -1.53 3.24
N MET A 165 -3.88 -0.24 2.88
CA MET A 165 -5.03 0.36 2.20
C MET A 165 -5.26 -0.26 0.82
N ALA A 166 -4.18 -0.53 0.06
CA ALA A 166 -4.29 -1.15 -1.25
C ALA A 166 -5.01 -2.50 -1.18
N GLY A 167 -4.66 -3.35 -0.20
CA GLY A 167 -5.30 -4.65 -0.01
C GLY A 167 -6.75 -4.55 0.45
N ILE A 168 -7.02 -3.79 1.51
CA ILE A 168 -8.39 -3.60 2.02
C ILE A 168 -9.29 -3.05 0.91
N GLY A 169 -8.83 -2.02 0.19
CA GLY A 169 -9.58 -1.41 -0.89
C GLY A 169 -9.74 -2.32 -2.12
N ALA A 170 -8.77 -3.20 -2.40
CA ALA A 170 -8.92 -4.21 -3.44
C ALA A 170 -10.12 -5.12 -3.19
N ALA A 171 -10.39 -5.50 -1.95
CA ALA A 171 -11.57 -6.26 -1.60
C ALA A 171 -12.84 -5.39 -1.56
N MET A 172 -12.83 -4.31 -0.78
CA MET A 172 -14.03 -3.54 -0.46
C MET A 172 -14.47 -2.60 -1.59
N ASN A 173 -13.52 -1.88 -2.21
CA ASN A 173 -13.84 -0.86 -3.22
C ASN A 173 -13.80 -1.44 -4.64
N THR A 174 -12.64 -2.00 -5.07
CA THR A 174 -12.45 -2.48 -6.44
C THR A 174 -13.21 -3.78 -6.68
N GLY A 175 -13.06 -4.76 -5.78
CA GLY A 175 -13.73 -6.07 -5.82
C GLY A 175 -15.21 -5.98 -5.52
N ASN A 176 -15.60 -4.96 -4.74
CA ASN A 176 -16.98 -4.79 -4.27
C ASN A 176 -17.52 -6.04 -3.57
N VAL A 177 -16.66 -6.66 -2.75
CA VAL A 177 -17.03 -7.85 -1.98
C VAL A 177 -18.23 -7.54 -1.11
N SER A 178 -19.19 -8.44 -1.13
CA SER A 178 -20.45 -8.30 -0.43
C SER A 178 -20.67 -9.43 0.59
N ARG A 179 -21.62 -9.23 1.46
CA ARG A 179 -21.98 -10.24 2.47
C ARG A 179 -22.43 -11.55 1.81
N GLY A 180 -21.74 -12.63 2.15
CA GLY A 180 -22.02 -13.96 1.65
C GLY A 180 -21.16 -14.42 0.48
N ASP A 181 -20.38 -13.52 -0.13
CA ASP A 181 -19.49 -13.85 -1.24
C ASP A 181 -18.40 -14.85 -0.82
N THR A 182 -17.91 -15.56 -1.81
CA THR A 182 -16.67 -16.34 -1.76
C THR A 182 -15.54 -15.53 -2.34
N VAL A 183 -14.43 -15.41 -1.61
CA VAL A 183 -13.26 -14.63 -2.01
C VAL A 183 -12.01 -15.52 -2.01
N ALA A 184 -11.22 -15.48 -3.05
CA ALA A 184 -9.89 -16.08 -3.07
C ALA A 184 -8.82 -14.98 -3.17
N VAL A 185 -7.76 -15.08 -2.38
CA VAL A 185 -6.64 -14.13 -2.38
C VAL A 185 -5.35 -14.88 -2.68
N ILE A 186 -4.71 -14.54 -3.79
CA ILE A 186 -3.43 -15.13 -4.23
C ILE A 186 -2.29 -14.22 -3.80
N GLY A 187 -1.41 -14.76 -2.95
CA GLY A 187 -0.32 -14.05 -2.29
C GLY A 187 -0.72 -13.49 -0.93
N CYS A 188 -0.21 -14.10 0.15
CA CYS A 188 -0.50 -13.75 1.54
C CYS A 188 0.68 -12.97 2.17
N GLY A 189 1.10 -11.90 1.52
CA GLY A 189 1.97 -10.87 2.09
C GLY A 189 1.14 -9.72 2.65
N GLY A 190 1.78 -8.60 3.01
CA GLY A 190 1.09 -7.47 3.63
C GLY A 190 -0.12 -6.94 2.85
N VAL A 191 -0.08 -6.93 1.50
CA VAL A 191 -1.23 -6.53 0.65
C VAL A 191 -2.30 -7.62 0.63
N GLY A 192 -1.91 -8.89 0.50
CA GLY A 192 -2.87 -10.01 0.46
C GLY A 192 -3.59 -10.21 1.78
N ASP A 193 -2.88 -10.16 2.91
CA ASP A 193 -3.49 -10.26 4.23
C ASP A 193 -4.43 -9.06 4.52
N ALA A 194 -4.08 -7.87 3.99
CA ALA A 194 -4.97 -6.73 4.03
C ALA A 194 -6.24 -6.94 3.17
N ALA A 195 -6.12 -7.59 2.00
CA ALA A 195 -7.28 -7.97 1.19
C ALA A 195 -8.17 -9.01 1.90
N ILE A 196 -7.56 -9.97 2.60
CA ILE A 196 -8.28 -10.94 3.45
C ILE A 196 -9.05 -10.22 4.57
N ALA A 197 -8.40 -9.29 5.28
CA ALA A 197 -9.05 -8.49 6.31
C ALA A 197 -10.20 -7.64 5.74
N GLY A 198 -10.00 -7.04 4.56
CA GLY A 198 -11.03 -6.30 3.84
C GLY A 198 -12.21 -7.17 3.43
N ALA A 199 -11.97 -8.36 2.90
CA ALA A 199 -13.02 -9.33 2.56
C ALA A 199 -13.82 -9.76 3.80
N ARG A 200 -13.14 -9.99 4.93
CA ARG A 200 -13.81 -10.28 6.21
C ARG A 200 -14.68 -9.13 6.68
N LEU A 201 -14.20 -7.87 6.61
CA LEU A 201 -14.97 -6.67 6.96
C LEU A 201 -16.21 -6.51 6.07
N ALA A 202 -16.09 -6.81 4.78
CA ALA A 202 -17.21 -6.79 3.83
C ALA A 202 -18.25 -7.89 4.08
N GLY A 203 -17.90 -8.91 4.87
CA GLY A 203 -18.80 -9.99 5.25
C GLY A 203 -18.76 -11.19 4.31
N ALA A 204 -17.65 -11.43 3.60
CA ALA A 204 -17.45 -12.64 2.83
C ALA A 204 -17.68 -13.90 3.70
N ARG A 205 -18.37 -14.89 3.13
CA ARG A 205 -18.67 -16.17 3.80
C ARG A 205 -17.46 -17.10 3.78
N THR A 206 -16.81 -17.18 2.65
CA THR A 206 -15.65 -18.04 2.42
C THR A 206 -14.49 -17.17 1.95
N ILE A 207 -13.34 -17.27 2.61
CA ILE A 207 -12.13 -16.55 2.26
C ILE A 207 -11.00 -17.57 2.13
N VAL A 208 -10.53 -17.79 0.92
CA VAL A 208 -9.46 -18.73 0.59
C VAL A 208 -8.14 -17.98 0.43
N ALA A 209 -7.21 -18.20 1.33
CA ALA A 209 -5.85 -17.66 1.26
C ALA A 209 -4.94 -18.63 0.49
N ILE A 210 -4.19 -18.13 -0.47
CA ILE A 210 -3.37 -18.92 -1.39
C ILE A 210 -1.94 -18.37 -1.36
N ASP A 211 -0.96 -19.18 -0.94
CA ASP A 211 0.46 -18.81 -0.97
C ASP A 211 1.31 -20.10 -1.10
N ARG A 212 2.58 -19.93 -1.43
CA ARG A 212 3.58 -21.00 -1.49
C ARG A 212 4.31 -21.19 -0.16
N ASP A 213 4.23 -20.23 0.73
CA ASP A 213 4.89 -20.24 2.04
C ASP A 213 3.87 -20.59 3.14
N PRO A 214 4.02 -21.76 3.81
CA PRO A 214 3.08 -22.17 4.85
C PRO A 214 3.06 -21.25 6.07
N ARG A 215 4.11 -20.47 6.31
CA ARG A 215 4.13 -19.44 7.38
C ARG A 215 3.12 -18.35 7.08
N LYS A 216 3.07 -17.88 5.82
CA LYS A 216 2.13 -16.85 5.36
C LYS A 216 0.68 -17.34 5.40
N LEU A 217 0.45 -18.61 5.06
CA LEU A 217 -0.88 -19.23 5.20
C LEU A 217 -1.34 -19.29 6.66
N THR A 218 -0.40 -19.40 7.60
CA THR A 218 -0.72 -19.33 9.03
C THR A 218 -1.11 -17.92 9.43
N TRP A 219 -0.38 -16.89 8.99
CA TRP A 219 -0.72 -15.49 9.24
C TRP A 219 -2.06 -15.10 8.62
N ALA A 220 -2.34 -15.51 7.39
CA ALA A 220 -3.60 -15.24 6.70
C ALA A 220 -4.86 -15.62 7.52
N LYS A 221 -4.79 -16.69 8.32
CA LYS A 221 -5.88 -17.10 9.22
C LYS A 221 -6.18 -16.05 10.29
N GLU A 222 -5.16 -15.36 10.78
CA GLU A 222 -5.31 -14.32 11.79
C GLU A 222 -6.06 -13.09 11.24
N PHE A 223 -5.93 -12.83 9.94
CA PHE A 223 -6.66 -11.76 9.25
C PHE A 223 -8.07 -12.16 8.81
N GLY A 224 -8.40 -13.46 8.82
CA GLY A 224 -9.75 -13.93 8.59
C GLY A 224 -9.93 -14.94 7.47
N ALA A 225 -8.85 -15.51 6.93
CA ALA A 225 -8.96 -16.62 5.98
C ALA A 225 -9.67 -17.82 6.64
N THR A 226 -10.70 -18.33 5.96
CA THR A 226 -11.44 -19.51 6.39
C THR A 226 -10.81 -20.81 5.90
N HIS A 227 -10.12 -20.73 4.76
CA HIS A 227 -9.41 -21.84 4.12
C HIS A 227 -8.04 -21.38 3.63
N THR A 228 -7.12 -22.31 3.51
CA THR A 228 -5.78 -22.07 2.97
C THR A 228 -5.46 -23.09 1.88
N VAL A 229 -4.72 -22.66 0.86
CA VAL A 229 -4.24 -23.49 -0.25
C VAL A 229 -2.74 -23.29 -0.39
N ASP A 230 -1.98 -24.38 -0.33
CA ASP A 230 -0.54 -24.37 -0.60
C ASP A 230 -0.29 -24.48 -2.11
N ALA A 231 -0.02 -23.35 -2.74
CA ALA A 231 0.22 -23.27 -4.18
C ALA A 231 1.53 -23.95 -4.64
N SER A 232 2.35 -24.45 -3.71
CA SER A 232 3.52 -25.27 -4.04
C SER A 232 3.20 -26.76 -4.18
N ALA A 233 2.06 -27.21 -3.60
CA ALA A 233 1.69 -28.61 -3.51
C ALA A 233 0.34 -28.92 -4.16
N GLU A 234 -0.53 -27.93 -4.37
CA GLU A 234 -1.90 -28.09 -4.84
C GLU A 234 -2.15 -27.34 -6.16
N ASP A 235 -3.08 -27.85 -6.99
CA ASP A 235 -3.62 -27.06 -8.11
C ASP A 235 -4.57 -25.99 -7.57
N VAL A 236 -4.13 -24.75 -7.66
CA VAL A 236 -4.85 -23.60 -7.10
C VAL A 236 -6.28 -23.50 -7.65
N VAL A 237 -6.47 -23.65 -8.98
CA VAL A 237 -7.78 -23.50 -9.61
C VAL A 237 -8.72 -24.61 -9.17
N ALA A 238 -8.25 -25.87 -9.26
CA ALA A 238 -9.04 -27.03 -8.85
C ALA A 238 -9.44 -26.93 -7.37
N ARG A 239 -8.48 -26.51 -6.51
CA ARG A 239 -8.73 -26.41 -5.08
C ARG A 239 -9.70 -25.30 -4.72
N VAL A 240 -9.61 -24.13 -5.35
CA VAL A 240 -10.60 -23.05 -5.17
C VAL A 240 -11.99 -23.53 -5.60
N GLN A 241 -12.11 -24.21 -6.74
CA GLN A 241 -13.38 -24.77 -7.20
C GLN A 241 -13.95 -25.80 -6.22
N GLU A 242 -13.12 -26.71 -5.70
CA GLU A 242 -13.56 -27.68 -4.68
C GLU A 242 -14.11 -27.00 -3.43
N LEU A 243 -13.44 -25.92 -2.95
CA LEU A 243 -13.86 -25.16 -1.77
C LEU A 243 -15.10 -24.28 -2.00
N THR A 244 -15.57 -24.17 -3.24
CA THR A 244 -16.68 -23.35 -3.67
C THR A 244 -17.73 -24.14 -4.45
N ASP A 245 -17.96 -25.39 -4.07
CA ASP A 245 -18.98 -26.29 -4.63
C ASP A 245 -18.86 -26.50 -6.17
N GLY A 246 -17.65 -26.38 -6.72
CA GLY A 246 -17.33 -26.56 -8.14
C GLY A 246 -17.44 -25.28 -8.97
N PHE A 247 -17.88 -24.16 -8.42
CA PHE A 247 -18.14 -22.92 -9.17
C PHE A 247 -16.92 -22.01 -9.33
N GLY A 248 -16.08 -21.89 -8.30
CA GLY A 248 -15.04 -20.87 -8.18
C GLY A 248 -15.45 -19.74 -7.23
N ALA A 249 -14.57 -18.76 -7.03
CA ALA A 249 -14.85 -17.64 -6.14
C ALA A 249 -15.56 -16.49 -6.86
N ASP A 250 -16.48 -15.80 -6.18
CA ASP A 250 -17.15 -14.59 -6.69
C ASP A 250 -16.14 -13.48 -6.99
N VAL A 251 -15.12 -13.35 -6.12
CA VAL A 251 -14.03 -12.39 -6.28
C VAL A 251 -12.69 -13.08 -6.07
N VAL A 252 -11.77 -12.95 -7.02
CA VAL A 252 -10.38 -13.41 -6.87
C VAL A 252 -9.46 -12.20 -6.91
N ILE A 253 -8.64 -12.04 -5.87
CA ILE A 253 -7.69 -10.93 -5.74
C ILE A 253 -6.28 -11.47 -5.94
N ASP A 254 -5.57 -10.97 -6.96
CA ASP A 254 -4.16 -11.27 -7.17
C ASP A 254 -3.29 -10.17 -6.55
N ALA A 255 -2.59 -10.52 -5.46
CA ALA A 255 -1.64 -9.68 -4.76
C ALA A 255 -0.17 -9.99 -5.10
N VAL A 256 0.07 -10.82 -6.11
CA VAL A 256 1.42 -11.22 -6.58
C VAL A 256 1.84 -10.46 -7.84
N GLY A 257 0.96 -10.38 -8.85
CA GLY A 257 1.21 -9.65 -10.09
C GLY A 257 2.07 -10.42 -11.10
N ARG A 258 1.95 -11.75 -11.17
CA ARG A 258 2.68 -12.59 -12.14
C ARG A 258 1.74 -13.18 -13.18
N PRO A 259 2.21 -13.49 -14.41
CA PRO A 259 1.37 -14.09 -15.45
C PRO A 259 0.66 -15.37 -15.00
N GLU A 260 1.31 -16.21 -14.21
CA GLU A 260 0.76 -17.47 -13.70
C GLU A 260 -0.38 -17.21 -12.70
N THR A 261 -0.19 -16.26 -11.77
CA THR A 261 -1.20 -15.93 -10.76
C THR A 261 -2.39 -15.21 -11.37
N TRP A 262 -2.17 -14.42 -12.41
CA TRP A 262 -3.26 -13.83 -13.18
C TRP A 262 -4.13 -14.89 -13.86
N LYS A 263 -3.51 -15.92 -14.46
CA LYS A 263 -4.25 -17.05 -15.04
C LYS A 263 -4.99 -17.83 -13.97
N GLN A 264 -4.35 -18.12 -12.84
CA GLN A 264 -5.00 -18.77 -11.70
C GLN A 264 -6.21 -17.97 -11.21
N ALA A 265 -6.07 -16.64 -11.06
CA ALA A 265 -7.16 -15.76 -10.67
C ALA A 265 -8.32 -15.80 -11.67
N PHE A 266 -8.01 -15.78 -12.97
CA PHE A 266 -9.02 -15.81 -14.00
C PHE A 266 -9.81 -17.13 -14.04
N TYR A 267 -9.13 -18.27 -13.94
CA TYR A 267 -9.78 -19.57 -14.01
C TYR A 267 -10.36 -20.04 -12.66
N GLY A 268 -9.85 -19.52 -11.54
CA GLY A 268 -10.35 -19.82 -10.19
C GLY A 268 -11.62 -19.06 -9.81
N ARG A 269 -12.03 -18.05 -10.59
CA ARG A 269 -13.29 -17.33 -10.36
C ARG A 269 -14.52 -18.03 -10.92
N ASP A 270 -15.67 -17.78 -10.33
CA ASP A 270 -16.95 -18.21 -10.84
C ASP A 270 -17.29 -17.53 -12.20
N LEU A 271 -18.31 -18.04 -12.89
CA LEU A 271 -18.88 -17.36 -14.06
C LEU A 271 -19.42 -15.98 -13.64
N ALA A 272 -19.16 -14.97 -14.49
CA ALA A 272 -19.46 -13.57 -14.18
C ALA A 272 -18.78 -12.99 -12.93
N GLY A 273 -17.88 -13.71 -12.26
CA GLY A 273 -17.10 -13.24 -11.12
C GLY A 273 -16.10 -12.13 -11.50
N THR A 274 -15.46 -11.55 -10.50
CA THR A 274 -14.50 -10.46 -10.67
C THR A 274 -13.07 -10.91 -10.32
N VAL A 275 -12.10 -10.62 -11.19
CA VAL A 275 -10.67 -10.64 -10.87
C VAL A 275 -10.21 -9.23 -10.53
N VAL A 276 -9.53 -9.08 -9.41
CA VAL A 276 -8.92 -7.83 -8.98
C VAL A 276 -7.40 -7.98 -8.96
N LEU A 277 -6.73 -7.14 -9.69
CA LEU A 277 -5.28 -7.15 -9.85
C LEU A 277 -4.71 -6.01 -9.01
N VAL A 278 -4.09 -6.34 -7.90
CA VAL A 278 -3.45 -5.39 -6.98
C VAL A 278 -1.93 -5.58 -6.91
N GLY A 279 -1.44 -6.79 -7.22
CA GLY A 279 -0.02 -7.05 -7.44
C GLY A 279 0.48 -6.32 -8.69
N VAL A 280 1.60 -5.59 -8.57
CA VAL A 280 2.13 -4.77 -9.66
C VAL A 280 3.07 -5.62 -10.53
N PRO A 281 2.76 -5.85 -11.83
CA PRO A 281 3.63 -6.57 -12.74
C PRO A 281 4.79 -5.70 -13.21
N THR A 282 5.86 -6.30 -13.70
CA THR A 282 6.91 -5.58 -14.43
C THR A 282 6.47 -5.31 -15.89
N PRO A 283 7.05 -4.28 -16.57
CA PRO A 283 6.61 -3.85 -17.90
C PRO A 283 6.73 -4.91 -19.00
N ASP A 284 7.60 -5.90 -18.84
CA ASP A 284 7.84 -6.98 -19.78
C ASP A 284 6.91 -8.18 -19.59
N MET A 285 6.16 -8.25 -18.47
CA MET A 285 5.23 -9.33 -18.20
C MET A 285 4.00 -9.25 -19.09
N THR A 286 3.69 -10.36 -19.75
CA THR A 286 2.51 -10.52 -20.61
C THR A 286 1.75 -11.79 -20.29
N ILE A 287 0.45 -11.80 -20.56
CA ILE A 287 -0.36 -13.02 -20.50
C ILE A 287 -0.99 -13.27 -21.87
N GLU A 288 -1.05 -14.55 -22.25
CA GLU A 288 -1.80 -15.02 -23.42
C GLU A 288 -2.99 -15.82 -22.94
N MET A 289 -4.20 -15.47 -23.43
CA MET A 289 -5.46 -16.10 -23.04
C MET A 289 -6.36 -16.27 -24.28
N PRO A 290 -7.02 -17.43 -24.44
CA PRO A 290 -7.99 -17.62 -25.51
C PRO A 290 -9.15 -16.64 -25.41
N LEU A 291 -9.50 -15.97 -26.49
CA LEU A 291 -10.64 -15.04 -26.51
C LEU A 291 -11.97 -15.71 -26.17
N ILE A 292 -12.12 -17.00 -26.49
CA ILE A 292 -13.33 -17.75 -26.16
C ILE A 292 -13.50 -17.89 -24.63
N ASP A 293 -12.42 -18.02 -23.88
CA ASP A 293 -12.49 -18.11 -22.41
C ASP A 293 -12.93 -16.76 -21.80
N LEU A 294 -12.43 -15.65 -22.35
CA LEU A 294 -12.88 -14.31 -21.96
C LEU A 294 -14.38 -14.10 -22.25
N PHE A 295 -14.83 -14.53 -23.43
CA PHE A 295 -16.23 -14.37 -23.86
C PHE A 295 -17.18 -15.27 -23.04
N SER A 296 -16.82 -16.55 -22.86
CA SER A 296 -17.74 -17.54 -22.28
C SER A 296 -17.88 -17.40 -20.75
N ARG A 297 -16.86 -16.89 -20.06
CA ARG A 297 -16.89 -16.77 -18.60
C ARG A 297 -17.51 -15.45 -18.12
N GLY A 298 -17.63 -14.44 -18.97
CA GLY A 298 -18.16 -13.13 -18.59
C GLY A 298 -17.38 -12.46 -17.44
N GLY A 299 -18.06 -11.63 -16.66
CA GLY A 299 -17.48 -10.99 -15.47
C GLY A 299 -16.55 -9.83 -15.77
N ALA A 300 -15.65 -9.53 -14.82
CA ALA A 300 -14.76 -8.37 -14.88
C ALA A 300 -13.31 -8.71 -14.54
N LEU A 301 -12.39 -8.03 -15.24
CA LEU A 301 -10.99 -7.88 -14.86
C LEU A 301 -10.79 -6.41 -14.48
N LYS A 302 -10.39 -6.15 -13.25
CA LYS A 302 -10.18 -4.79 -12.72
C LYS A 302 -8.77 -4.66 -12.16
N SER A 303 -8.10 -3.54 -12.41
CA SER A 303 -6.91 -3.17 -11.67
C SER A 303 -7.31 -2.36 -10.44
N SER A 304 -6.62 -2.56 -9.34
CA SER A 304 -6.84 -1.86 -8.09
C SER A 304 -5.66 -0.92 -7.81
N TRP A 305 -5.80 0.33 -8.20
CA TRP A 305 -4.83 1.36 -7.89
C TRP A 305 -5.03 1.85 -6.46
N TYR A 306 -4.09 1.54 -5.58
CA TYR A 306 -4.15 1.96 -4.18
C TYR A 306 -5.51 1.62 -3.53
N GLY A 307 -6.09 0.46 -3.91
CA GLY A 307 -7.38 0.03 -3.39
C GLY A 307 -8.57 0.90 -3.82
N ASP A 308 -8.47 1.66 -4.92
CA ASP A 308 -9.46 2.69 -5.28
C ASP A 308 -9.82 3.60 -4.09
N CYS A 309 -8.78 3.95 -3.32
CA CYS A 309 -8.87 4.67 -2.06
C CYS A 309 -9.17 6.16 -2.25
N LEU A 310 -9.90 6.69 -1.30
CA LEU A 310 -9.99 8.13 -1.00
C LEU A 310 -9.47 8.34 0.42
N PRO A 311 -8.22 8.78 0.62
CA PRO A 311 -7.59 8.86 1.94
C PRO A 311 -8.42 9.56 2.99
N GLU A 312 -9.00 10.71 2.68
CA GLU A 312 -9.85 11.49 3.60
C GLU A 312 -11.12 10.77 4.06
N ARG A 313 -11.64 9.83 3.25
CA ARG A 313 -12.79 9.00 3.58
C ARG A 313 -12.36 7.74 4.32
N ASP A 314 -11.32 7.08 3.79
CA ASP A 314 -11.02 5.70 4.15
C ASP A 314 -10.10 5.60 5.38
N PHE A 315 -9.08 6.47 5.52
CA PHE A 315 -8.15 6.38 6.63
C PHE A 315 -8.80 6.60 7.99
N PRO A 316 -9.61 7.67 8.21
CA PRO A 316 -10.28 7.86 9.48
C PRO A 316 -11.21 6.69 9.83
N MET A 317 -11.96 6.17 8.84
CA MET A 317 -12.85 5.01 9.02
C MET A 317 -12.06 3.76 9.43
N LEU A 318 -10.95 3.47 8.78
CA LEU A 318 -10.14 2.27 9.07
C LEU A 318 -9.46 2.37 10.43
N VAL A 319 -8.98 3.56 10.81
CA VAL A 319 -8.43 3.83 12.14
C VAL A 319 -9.51 3.64 13.22
N ASP A 320 -10.72 4.12 12.98
CA ASP A 320 -11.85 3.92 13.89
C ASP A 320 -12.22 2.44 14.04
N LEU A 321 -12.27 1.68 12.94
CA LEU A 321 -12.50 0.23 12.99
C LEU A 321 -11.38 -0.51 13.74
N TYR A 322 -10.13 -0.09 13.61
CA TYR A 322 -9.02 -0.60 14.39
C TYR A 322 -9.21 -0.34 15.89
N ARG A 323 -9.51 0.91 16.28
CA ARG A 323 -9.76 1.28 17.68
C ARG A 323 -10.93 0.55 18.30
N GLN A 324 -11.94 0.19 17.51
CA GLN A 324 -13.06 -0.66 17.93
C GLN A 324 -12.70 -2.16 18.03
N GLY A 325 -11.47 -2.56 17.67
CA GLY A 325 -11.04 -3.96 17.65
C GLY A 325 -11.66 -4.79 16.52
N ARG A 326 -12.26 -4.15 15.51
CA ARG A 326 -12.91 -4.80 14.37
C ARG A 326 -11.96 -5.08 13.22
N LEU A 327 -10.84 -4.35 13.13
CA LEU A 327 -9.79 -4.48 12.12
C LEU A 327 -8.43 -4.65 12.81
N PRO A 328 -7.74 -5.79 12.67
CA PRO A 328 -6.50 -6.08 13.38
C PRO A 328 -5.28 -5.43 12.69
N LEU A 329 -5.25 -4.10 12.56
CA LEU A 329 -4.15 -3.38 11.89
C LEU A 329 -2.81 -3.55 12.61
N ASP A 330 -2.81 -3.68 13.93
CA ASP A 330 -1.62 -3.91 14.75
C ASP A 330 -0.86 -5.19 14.38
N ARG A 331 -1.55 -6.21 13.89
CA ARG A 331 -0.94 -7.48 13.49
C ARG A 331 -0.08 -7.37 12.23
N PHE A 332 -0.23 -6.30 11.45
CA PHE A 332 0.68 -6.06 10.32
C PHE A 332 2.07 -5.63 10.78
N VAL A 333 2.19 -4.96 11.94
CA VAL A 333 3.47 -4.52 12.51
C VAL A 333 4.16 -5.71 13.17
N THR A 334 4.94 -6.45 12.41
CA THR A 334 5.68 -7.61 12.93
C THR A 334 7.04 -7.24 13.52
N GLU A 335 7.56 -6.07 13.15
CA GLU A 335 8.84 -5.58 13.64
C GLU A 335 8.84 -4.05 13.72
N ARG A 336 9.38 -3.50 14.83
CA ARG A 336 9.68 -2.07 14.99
C ARG A 336 11.19 -1.90 14.96
N ILE A 337 11.68 -0.98 14.14
CA ILE A 337 13.10 -0.78 13.86
C ILE A 337 13.51 0.68 14.02
N ALA A 338 14.79 0.95 14.17
CA ALA A 338 15.37 2.28 14.08
C ALA A 338 15.62 2.68 12.62
N LEU A 339 15.81 3.98 12.37
CA LEU A 339 15.97 4.54 11.02
C LEU A 339 17.21 3.98 10.28
N ASP A 340 18.28 3.68 10.99
CA ASP A 340 19.52 3.11 10.45
C ASP A 340 19.44 1.61 10.13
N GLU A 341 18.30 0.95 10.47
CA GLU A 341 18.09 -0.47 10.20
C GLU A 341 17.33 -0.75 8.89
N VAL A 342 16.99 0.27 8.09
CA VAL A 342 16.19 0.13 6.87
C VAL A 342 16.80 -0.86 5.87
N GLU A 343 18.14 -0.88 5.70
CA GLU A 343 18.79 -1.86 4.80
C GLU A 343 18.61 -3.31 5.28
N ARG A 344 18.69 -3.54 6.58
CA ARG A 344 18.40 -4.84 7.19
C ARG A 344 16.93 -5.24 6.96
N ALA A 345 16.02 -4.29 7.11
CA ALA A 345 14.61 -4.53 6.91
C ALA A 345 14.28 -4.90 5.45
N PHE A 346 14.95 -4.34 4.45
CA PHE A 346 14.82 -4.79 3.06
C PHE A 346 15.24 -6.25 2.89
N THR A 347 16.30 -6.67 3.56
CA THR A 347 16.76 -8.08 3.54
C THR A 347 15.72 -9.01 4.16
N ALA A 348 15.20 -8.69 5.34
CA ALA A 348 14.17 -9.47 6.03
C ALA A 348 12.86 -9.55 5.23
N MET A 349 12.46 -8.44 4.60
CA MET A 349 11.29 -8.39 3.71
C MET A 349 11.48 -9.29 2.48
N HIS A 350 12.65 -9.27 1.84
CA HIS A 350 12.95 -10.12 0.70
C HIS A 350 12.95 -11.62 1.06
N ALA A 351 13.42 -11.97 2.26
CA ALA A 351 13.38 -13.32 2.80
C ALA A 351 11.97 -13.78 3.24
N GLY A 352 10.98 -12.88 3.23
CA GLY A 352 9.61 -13.16 3.67
C GLY A 352 9.50 -13.46 5.18
N GLU A 353 10.41 -12.92 5.99
CA GLU A 353 10.47 -13.15 7.44
C GLU A 353 9.52 -12.26 8.22
N VAL A 354 9.06 -11.17 7.61
CA VAL A 354 8.20 -10.14 8.22
C VAL A 354 7.01 -9.82 7.33
N LEU A 355 5.87 -9.44 7.92
CA LEU A 355 4.78 -8.80 7.18
C LEU A 355 5.10 -7.34 6.91
N ARG A 356 5.41 -6.59 7.97
CA ARG A 356 5.86 -5.20 7.91
C ARG A 356 6.88 -4.90 9.01
N SER A 357 8.06 -4.43 8.60
CA SER A 357 8.96 -3.69 9.47
C SER A 357 8.55 -2.22 9.44
N VAL A 358 8.55 -1.56 10.60
CA VAL A 358 8.15 -0.14 10.71
C VAL A 358 9.24 0.61 11.47
N VAL A 359 9.78 1.64 10.83
CA VAL A 359 10.66 2.61 11.51
C VAL A 359 9.80 3.39 12.51
N VAL A 360 10.30 3.54 13.75
CA VAL A 360 9.63 4.33 14.81
C VAL A 360 10.63 5.30 15.43
N TRP A 361 10.14 6.49 15.80
CA TRP A 361 10.92 7.57 16.40
C TRP A 361 10.58 7.77 17.87
#